data_52d3ec96fb5dbe7c742889648ad3ce5d
#
_entry.id   52d3ec96fb5dbe7c742889648ad3ce5d
#
_cell.length_a   1.000
_cell.length_b   1.000
_cell.length_c   1.000
_cell.angle_alpha   90.00
_cell.angle_beta   90.00
_cell.angle_gamma   90.00
#
_symmetry.space_group_name_H-M   'P 1'
#
loop_
_entity.id
_entity.type
_entity.pdbx_description
1 polymer ?
#
loop_
_entity_poly.entity_id
_entity_poly.type
_entity_poly.pdbx_seq_one_letter_code
_entity_poly.pdbx_strand_id
1 'polypeptide(L)'
;METEKEDRKTDRIEKEENKRIRKDKNEGIRKDKNESLEKEKKNGAVNRSVTAVILMAGSGKRMHTEEKKQFLPLCGKPLFCASVERFISWLRCEELLLVVGAEDKETVEGYVQQEGWRKEKKISIVEGGAERFDSVAAALHFIEEKGNPENYVFIHDAARPFFTEDLLERLYKELQYSKAVIPGIPVKDTIKVERDGIVEKSLDRKTLYAVQTPQVFDFQVLSRAFKSFLPRREEWKDKITDDAMIVEEFSKERIRLIAGEEENIKITVKEDLRFLKEKHKNFFPF
;
A
#
# COMPACT_ATOMS: atom_id res chain seq x y z
N MET A 1 21.18 42.98 -1.38
CA MET A 1 22.06 41.88 -0.87
C MET A 1 21.89 41.61 0.63
N GLU A 2 21.82 42.60 1.52
CA GLU A 2 21.54 42.36 2.95
C GLU A 2 20.09 41.96 3.22
N THR A 3 19.13 42.63 2.59
CA THR A 3 17.69 42.28 2.68
C THR A 3 17.36 40.87 2.24
N GLU A 4 17.96 40.36 1.15
CA GLU A 4 17.74 38.99 0.68
C GLU A 4 18.34 37.91 1.62
N LYS A 5 19.37 38.26 2.39
CA LYS A 5 19.93 37.34 3.42
C LYS A 5 19.07 37.31 4.68
N GLU A 6 18.45 38.38 5.04
CA GLU A 6 17.51 38.47 6.16
C GLU A 6 16.21 37.70 5.85
N ASP A 7 15.64 37.89 4.66
CA ASP A 7 14.45 37.13 4.21
C ASP A 7 14.67 35.63 4.19
N ARG A 8 15.81 35.16 3.69
CA ARG A 8 16.16 33.71 3.69
C ARG A 8 16.38 33.17 5.10
N LYS A 9 16.85 33.96 6.04
CA LYS A 9 17.04 33.56 7.43
C LYS A 9 15.71 33.43 8.17
N THR A 10 14.80 34.35 7.92
CA THR A 10 13.44 34.36 8.48
C THR A 10 12.64 33.17 7.97
N ASP A 11 12.68 32.91 6.65
CA ASP A 11 12.01 31.76 6.00
C ASP A 11 12.52 30.41 6.52
N ARG A 12 13.81 30.33 6.86
CA ARG A 12 14.42 29.12 7.44
C ARG A 12 13.98 28.90 8.89
N ILE A 13 13.91 29.95 9.68
CA ILE A 13 13.46 29.89 11.08
C ILE A 13 12.00 29.50 11.15
N GLU A 14 11.16 30.08 10.31
CA GLU A 14 9.72 29.75 10.23
C GLU A 14 9.46 28.29 9.80
N LYS A 15 10.27 27.78 8.86
CA LYS A 15 10.23 26.36 8.47
C LYS A 15 10.67 25.41 9.59
N GLU A 16 11.69 25.77 10.35
CA GLU A 16 12.16 24.96 11.49
C GLU A 16 11.15 24.97 12.65
N GLU A 17 10.53 26.10 12.92
CA GLU A 17 9.51 26.26 13.96
C GLU A 17 8.21 25.50 13.58
N ASN A 18 7.76 25.62 12.35
CA ASN A 18 6.65 24.83 11.83
C ASN A 18 6.92 23.32 11.87
N LYS A 19 8.14 22.89 11.60
CA LYS A 19 8.55 21.48 11.70
C LYS A 19 8.53 20.98 13.15
N ARG A 20 8.89 21.83 14.11
CA ARG A 20 8.86 21.54 15.55
C ARG A 20 7.44 21.41 16.07
N ILE A 21 6.57 22.37 15.77
CA ILE A 21 5.16 22.38 16.16
C ILE A 21 4.42 21.14 15.61
N ARG A 22 4.73 20.75 14.36
CA ARG A 22 4.18 19.54 13.74
C ARG A 22 4.66 18.26 14.42
N LYS A 23 5.93 18.21 14.82
CA LYS A 23 6.51 17.08 15.53
C LYS A 23 5.83 16.87 16.88
N ASP A 24 5.67 17.95 17.66
CA ASP A 24 5.04 17.91 18.98
C ASP A 24 3.56 17.51 18.89
N LYS A 25 2.84 18.00 17.86
CA LYS A 25 1.44 17.63 17.59
C LYS A 25 1.31 16.16 17.20
N ASN A 26 2.22 15.65 16.38
CA ASN A 26 2.25 14.24 16.01
C ASN A 26 2.61 13.32 17.18
N GLU A 27 3.51 13.74 18.05
CA GLU A 27 3.86 12.98 19.28
C GLU A 27 2.67 12.90 20.26
N GLY A 28 1.90 13.99 20.41
CA GLY A 28 0.66 14.00 21.18
C GLY A 28 -0.38 13.02 20.63
N ILE A 29 -0.66 13.09 19.33
CA ILE A 29 -1.60 12.17 18.64
C ILE A 29 -1.13 10.71 18.75
N ARG A 30 0.18 10.45 18.67
CA ARG A 30 0.74 9.10 18.85
C ARG A 30 0.55 8.58 20.27
N LYS A 31 0.66 9.42 21.31
CA LYS A 31 0.41 9.03 22.71
C LYS A 31 -1.04 8.62 22.93
N ASP A 32 -1.98 9.45 22.50
CA ASP A 32 -3.41 9.17 22.64
C ASP A 32 -3.83 7.88 21.93
N LYS A 33 -3.28 7.65 20.72
CA LYS A 33 -3.52 6.42 19.95
C LYS A 33 -2.89 5.19 20.63
N ASN A 34 -1.69 5.30 21.21
CA ASN A 34 -1.07 4.22 21.95
C ASN A 34 -1.89 3.84 23.19
N GLU A 35 -2.41 4.81 23.94
CA GLU A 35 -3.28 4.54 25.08
C GLU A 35 -4.58 3.84 24.65
N SER A 36 -5.13 4.21 23.51
CA SER A 36 -6.31 3.55 22.94
C SER A 36 -6.03 2.09 22.57
N LEU A 37 -4.89 1.81 21.91
CA LEU A 37 -4.46 0.45 21.58
C LEU A 37 -4.19 -0.42 22.81
N GLU A 38 -3.60 0.16 23.88
CA GLU A 38 -3.43 -0.55 25.14
C GLU A 38 -4.75 -0.89 25.84
N LYS A 39 -5.75 -0.01 25.73
CA LYS A 39 -7.11 -0.30 26.22
C LYS A 39 -7.78 -1.43 25.42
N GLU A 40 -7.61 -1.46 24.09
CA GLU A 40 -8.09 -2.56 23.26
C GLU A 40 -7.43 -3.90 23.62
N LYS A 41 -6.11 -3.91 23.89
CA LYS A 41 -5.38 -5.10 24.37
C LYS A 41 -5.95 -5.63 25.70
N LYS A 42 -6.32 -4.75 26.61
CA LYS A 42 -6.92 -5.13 27.92
C LYS A 42 -8.32 -5.69 27.80
N ASN A 43 -9.05 -5.36 26.74
CA ASN A 43 -10.42 -5.82 26.50
C ASN A 43 -10.52 -7.19 25.78
N GLY A 44 -9.40 -7.93 25.66
CA GLY A 44 -9.38 -9.28 25.08
C GLY A 44 -9.50 -9.34 23.56
N ALA A 45 -9.43 -8.22 22.85
CA ALA A 45 -9.30 -8.22 21.39
C ALA A 45 -7.93 -8.83 21.01
N VAL A 46 -7.93 -9.81 20.14
CA VAL A 46 -6.70 -10.41 19.62
C VAL A 46 -6.00 -9.36 18.75
N ASN A 47 -5.10 -8.61 19.37
CA ASN A 47 -4.34 -7.57 18.67
C ASN A 47 -3.15 -8.21 17.95
N ARG A 48 -3.40 -8.72 16.74
CA ARG A 48 -2.35 -9.28 15.87
C ARG A 48 -1.60 -8.14 15.20
N SER A 49 -0.29 -8.27 15.14
CA SER A 49 0.54 -7.29 14.43
C SER A 49 0.35 -7.36 12.92
N VAL A 50 0.70 -6.29 12.25
CA VAL A 50 0.59 -6.15 10.80
C VAL A 50 1.97 -6.09 10.19
N THR A 51 2.19 -6.93 9.17
CA THR A 51 3.28 -6.79 8.22
C THR A 51 2.73 -6.18 6.92
N ALA A 52 3.19 -4.98 6.56
CA ALA A 52 2.83 -4.36 5.29
C ALA A 52 3.83 -4.76 4.20
N VAL A 53 3.32 -5.17 3.04
CA VAL A 53 4.10 -5.52 1.85
C VAL A 53 3.81 -4.48 0.77
N ILE A 54 4.80 -3.66 0.44
CA ILE A 54 4.68 -2.61 -0.56
C ILE A 54 5.33 -3.08 -1.85
N LEU A 55 4.50 -3.31 -2.87
CA LEU A 55 4.93 -3.83 -4.17
C LEU A 55 5.40 -2.70 -5.07
N MET A 56 6.66 -2.72 -5.47
CA MET A 56 7.28 -1.75 -6.36
C MET A 56 8.26 -2.35 -7.39
N ALA A 57 8.26 -3.69 -7.55
CA ALA A 57 9.10 -4.38 -8.54
C ALA A 57 8.62 -4.20 -10.00
N GLY A 58 7.40 -3.72 -10.22
CA GLY A 58 6.82 -3.61 -11.56
C GLY A 58 7.55 -2.63 -12.48
N SER A 59 7.82 -3.04 -13.71
CA SER A 59 8.55 -2.27 -14.72
C SER A 59 7.82 -1.04 -15.27
N GLY A 60 6.53 -0.86 -14.98
CA GLY A 60 5.75 0.31 -15.40
C GLY A 60 5.52 0.45 -16.92
N LYS A 61 5.62 -0.63 -17.71
CA LYS A 61 5.59 -0.64 -19.21
C LYS A 61 4.49 0.23 -19.84
N ARG A 62 3.32 0.35 -19.19
CA ARG A 62 2.17 1.14 -19.69
C ARG A 62 2.36 2.67 -19.60
N MET A 63 3.31 3.14 -18.80
CA MET A 63 3.56 4.59 -18.65
C MET A 63 4.32 5.20 -19.83
N HIS A 64 5.04 4.38 -20.63
CA HIS A 64 5.92 4.85 -21.70
C HIS A 64 6.87 6.00 -21.28
N THR A 65 7.33 5.94 -20.01
CA THR A 65 8.31 6.86 -19.43
C THR A 65 9.64 6.13 -19.27
N GLU A 66 10.75 6.87 -19.31
CA GLU A 66 12.08 6.32 -19.01
C GLU A 66 12.18 5.95 -17.52
N GLU A 67 11.50 6.71 -16.66
CA GLU A 67 11.47 6.49 -15.21
C GLU A 67 10.31 5.58 -14.82
N LYS A 68 10.58 4.62 -13.92
CA LYS A 68 9.56 3.74 -13.38
C LYS A 68 8.57 4.53 -12.52
N LYS A 69 7.28 4.24 -12.64
CA LYS A 69 6.18 4.99 -12.02
C LYS A 69 6.32 5.20 -10.50
N GLN A 70 6.87 4.21 -9.78
CA GLN A 70 7.08 4.29 -8.33
C GLN A 70 8.11 5.34 -7.92
N PHE A 71 8.98 5.76 -8.84
CA PHE A 71 9.98 6.81 -8.62
C PHE A 71 9.55 8.19 -9.12
N LEU A 72 8.40 8.30 -9.78
CA LEU A 72 7.89 9.59 -10.22
C LEU A 72 7.74 10.56 -9.04
N PRO A 73 8.06 11.86 -9.23
CA PRO A 73 8.09 12.81 -8.14
C PRO A 73 6.69 13.16 -7.65
N LEU A 74 6.47 12.98 -6.34
CA LEU A 74 5.33 13.44 -5.59
C LEU A 74 5.86 14.26 -4.39
N CYS A 75 5.58 15.56 -4.35
CA CYS A 75 6.05 16.44 -3.26
C CYS A 75 7.57 16.50 -3.07
N GLY A 76 8.33 16.37 -4.15
CA GLY A 76 9.81 16.37 -4.08
C GLY A 76 10.42 15.03 -3.64
N LYS A 77 9.62 14.00 -3.41
CA LYS A 77 10.05 12.62 -3.12
C LYS A 77 9.49 11.65 -4.15
N PRO A 78 10.06 10.46 -4.33
CA PRO A 78 9.44 9.39 -5.12
C PRO A 78 8.05 9.01 -4.62
N LEU A 79 7.16 8.65 -5.53
CA LEU A 79 5.77 8.29 -5.27
C LEU A 79 5.63 7.21 -4.18
N PHE A 80 6.52 6.20 -4.17
CA PHE A 80 6.48 5.11 -3.20
C PHE A 80 6.67 5.58 -1.76
N CYS A 81 7.39 6.69 -1.54
CA CYS A 81 7.61 7.25 -0.19
C CYS A 81 6.30 7.55 0.51
N ALA A 82 5.28 8.02 -0.22
CA ALA A 82 3.98 8.30 0.34
C ALA A 82 3.31 7.06 0.95
N SER A 83 3.38 5.92 0.26
CA SER A 83 2.86 4.65 0.78
C SER A 83 3.67 4.16 1.99
N VAL A 84 5.00 4.26 1.95
CA VAL A 84 5.89 3.87 3.05
C VAL A 84 5.59 4.71 4.29
N GLU A 85 5.56 6.04 4.16
CA GLU A 85 5.32 6.97 5.27
C GLU A 85 3.94 6.76 5.90
N ARG A 86 2.91 6.43 5.10
CA ARG A 86 1.57 6.11 5.61
C ARG A 86 1.57 4.87 6.49
N PHE A 87 2.25 3.80 6.09
CA PHE A 87 2.36 2.60 6.93
C PHE A 87 3.27 2.82 8.14
N ILE A 88 4.32 3.62 8.02
CA ILE A 88 5.18 3.99 9.16
C ILE A 88 4.38 4.74 10.22
N SER A 89 3.53 5.70 9.83
CA SER A 89 2.71 6.48 10.76
C SER A 89 1.64 5.64 11.44
N TRP A 90 1.20 4.55 10.83
CA TRP A 90 0.16 3.69 11.37
C TRP A 90 0.70 2.75 12.45
N LEU A 91 0.17 2.89 13.68
CA LEU A 91 0.74 2.24 14.85
C LEU A 91 0.61 0.70 14.86
N ARG A 92 -0.38 0.13 14.16
CA ARG A 92 -0.57 -1.32 14.10
C ARG A 92 0.40 -2.01 13.13
N CYS A 93 1.03 -1.26 12.24
CA CYS A 93 2.07 -1.77 11.37
C CYS A 93 3.37 -1.91 12.15
N GLU A 94 3.89 -3.13 12.30
CA GLU A 94 5.15 -3.39 13.01
C GLU A 94 6.32 -3.56 12.05
N GLU A 95 6.07 -4.10 10.86
CA GLU A 95 7.10 -4.37 9.87
C GLU A 95 6.63 -3.99 8.46
N LEU A 96 7.55 -3.44 7.67
CA LEU A 96 7.36 -3.17 6.24
C LEU A 96 8.33 -4.02 5.42
N LEU A 97 7.80 -4.67 4.40
CA LEU A 97 8.57 -5.32 3.34
C LEU A 97 8.43 -4.50 2.06
N LEU A 98 9.53 -3.92 1.60
CA LEU A 98 9.61 -3.20 0.34
C LEU A 98 10.05 -4.18 -0.73
N VAL A 99 9.12 -4.59 -1.61
CA VAL A 99 9.40 -5.57 -2.67
C VAL A 99 9.77 -4.83 -3.94
N VAL A 100 11.03 -4.92 -4.32
CA VAL A 100 11.65 -4.10 -5.39
C VAL A 100 12.23 -4.96 -6.51
N GLY A 101 12.43 -4.39 -7.70
CA GLY A 101 13.28 -5.00 -8.71
C GLY A 101 14.74 -5.04 -8.25
N ALA A 102 15.50 -6.03 -8.70
CA ALA A 102 16.92 -6.19 -8.32
C ALA A 102 17.72 -4.89 -8.54
N GLU A 103 17.48 -4.23 -9.68
CA GLU A 103 18.13 -2.99 -10.09
C GLU A 103 17.78 -1.77 -9.24
N ASP A 104 16.64 -1.79 -8.54
CA ASP A 104 16.14 -0.65 -7.74
C ASP A 104 16.55 -0.74 -6.27
N LYS A 105 17.13 -1.85 -5.85
CA LYS A 105 17.39 -2.17 -4.44
C LYS A 105 18.29 -1.14 -3.76
N GLU A 106 19.39 -0.75 -4.40
CA GLU A 106 20.32 0.24 -3.84
C GLU A 106 19.66 1.63 -3.75
N THR A 107 18.87 2.01 -4.75
CA THR A 107 18.15 3.28 -4.76
C THR A 107 17.15 3.35 -3.61
N VAL A 108 16.35 2.30 -3.41
CA VAL A 108 15.36 2.25 -2.32
C VAL A 108 16.05 2.20 -0.96
N GLU A 109 17.15 1.46 -0.82
CA GLU A 109 17.96 1.46 0.41
C GLU A 109 18.48 2.87 0.74
N GLY A 110 18.93 3.61 -0.27
CA GLY A 110 19.35 5.01 -0.10
C GLY A 110 18.24 5.87 0.51
N TYR A 111 16.99 5.76 0.01
CA TYR A 111 15.84 6.47 0.57
C TYR A 111 15.51 6.03 2.00
N VAL A 112 15.52 4.72 2.29
CA VAL A 112 15.29 4.17 3.63
C VAL A 112 16.27 4.75 4.65
N GLN A 113 17.54 4.91 4.27
CA GLN A 113 18.59 5.49 5.11
C GLN A 113 18.42 7.01 5.25
N GLN A 114 18.23 7.73 4.13
CA GLN A 114 18.09 9.18 4.09
C GLN A 114 16.91 9.67 4.94
N GLU A 115 15.76 9.02 4.83
CA GLU A 115 14.55 9.35 5.58
C GLU A 115 14.59 8.82 7.03
N GLY A 116 15.55 7.94 7.35
CA GLY A 116 15.72 7.39 8.70
C GLY A 116 14.59 6.45 9.14
N TRP A 117 13.84 5.89 8.22
CA TRP A 117 12.63 5.09 8.50
C TRP A 117 12.89 3.87 9.39
N ARG A 118 14.10 3.27 9.35
CA ARG A 118 14.45 2.14 10.23
C ARG A 118 14.51 2.49 11.72
N LYS A 119 14.55 3.78 12.06
CA LYS A 119 14.46 4.23 13.46
C LYS A 119 13.02 4.15 13.98
N GLU A 120 12.05 4.14 13.09
CA GLU A 120 10.63 4.15 13.43
C GLU A 120 9.99 2.76 13.31
N LYS A 121 10.39 1.97 12.30
CA LYS A 121 9.80 0.65 12.00
C LYS A 121 10.85 -0.34 11.55
N LYS A 122 10.56 -1.64 11.68
CA LYS A 122 11.34 -2.69 11.03
C LYS A 122 11.09 -2.63 9.53
N ILE A 123 12.13 -2.39 8.73
CA ILE A 123 12.02 -2.32 7.28
C ILE A 123 13.02 -3.30 6.66
N SER A 124 12.52 -4.18 5.81
CA SER A 124 13.30 -5.10 5.00
C SER A 124 13.04 -4.85 3.52
N ILE A 125 14.07 -4.99 2.71
CA ILE A 125 13.96 -4.90 1.25
C ILE A 125 14.09 -6.31 0.71
N VAL A 126 13.06 -6.73 -0.05
CA VAL A 126 12.95 -8.06 -0.65
C VAL A 126 12.98 -7.91 -2.17
N GLU A 127 13.71 -8.77 -2.85
CA GLU A 127 13.71 -8.80 -4.30
C GLU A 127 12.42 -9.44 -4.82
N GLY A 128 11.73 -8.73 -5.72
CA GLY A 128 10.51 -9.22 -6.38
C GLY A 128 10.82 -10.08 -7.58
N GLY A 129 9.79 -10.75 -8.08
CA GLY A 129 9.89 -11.58 -9.28
C GLY A 129 9.37 -10.89 -10.54
N ALA A 130 9.28 -11.66 -11.62
CA ALA A 130 8.87 -11.18 -12.94
C ALA A 130 7.42 -10.69 -12.98
N GLU A 131 6.54 -11.40 -12.29
CA GLU A 131 5.12 -11.07 -12.19
C GLU A 131 4.78 -10.52 -10.80
N ARG A 132 3.62 -9.86 -10.69
CA ARG A 132 3.15 -9.30 -9.42
C ARG A 132 3.01 -10.38 -8.34
N PHE A 133 2.46 -11.53 -8.69
CA PHE A 133 2.31 -12.66 -7.76
C PHE A 133 3.65 -13.29 -7.35
N ASP A 134 4.67 -13.30 -8.20
CA ASP A 134 6.03 -13.74 -7.82
C ASP A 134 6.61 -12.82 -6.74
N SER A 135 6.36 -11.52 -6.85
CA SER A 135 6.78 -10.53 -5.85
C SER A 135 6.08 -10.74 -4.50
N VAL A 136 4.79 -11.05 -4.51
CA VAL A 136 4.06 -11.41 -3.28
C VAL A 136 4.57 -12.72 -2.71
N ALA A 137 4.80 -13.74 -3.55
CA ALA A 137 5.37 -15.02 -3.11
C ALA A 137 6.72 -14.86 -2.40
N ALA A 138 7.59 -14.01 -2.94
CA ALA A 138 8.89 -13.69 -2.30
C ALA A 138 8.71 -13.04 -0.92
N ALA A 139 7.75 -12.12 -0.78
CA ALA A 139 7.44 -11.51 0.52
C ALA A 139 6.88 -12.53 1.51
N LEU A 140 5.97 -13.40 1.08
CA LEU A 140 5.40 -14.45 1.94
C LEU A 140 6.46 -15.45 2.42
N HIS A 141 7.37 -15.84 1.54
CA HIS A 141 8.50 -16.69 1.89
C HIS A 141 9.40 -16.03 2.95
N PHE A 142 9.72 -14.75 2.77
CA PHE A 142 10.50 -13.97 3.73
C PHE A 142 9.83 -13.88 5.11
N ILE A 143 8.51 -13.67 5.17
CA ILE A 143 7.74 -13.63 6.43
C ILE A 143 7.77 -15.01 7.12
N GLU A 144 7.62 -16.09 6.34
CA GLU A 144 7.64 -17.46 6.86
C GLU A 144 9.00 -17.81 7.47
N GLU A 145 10.11 -17.48 6.79
CA GLU A 145 11.47 -17.71 7.28
C GLU A 145 11.78 -16.94 8.58
N LYS A 146 11.21 -15.74 8.74
CA LYS A 146 11.35 -14.94 9.96
C LYS A 146 10.54 -15.45 11.16
N GLY A 147 9.66 -16.43 10.97
CA GLY A 147 8.88 -17.04 12.03
C GLY A 147 7.74 -16.17 12.57
N ASN A 148 7.18 -15.27 11.76
CA ASN A 148 6.02 -14.42 12.10
C ASN A 148 4.71 -14.87 11.42
N PRO A 149 4.30 -16.16 11.52
CA PRO A 149 3.18 -16.69 10.75
C PRO A 149 1.80 -16.29 11.30
N GLU A 150 1.75 -15.56 12.39
CA GLU A 150 0.47 -15.16 13.04
C GLU A 150 0.05 -13.73 12.72
N ASN A 151 0.83 -12.99 11.94
CA ASN A 151 0.53 -11.62 11.58
C ASN A 151 -0.57 -11.51 10.54
N TYR A 152 -1.21 -10.35 10.48
CA TYR A 152 -1.94 -9.93 9.30
C TYR A 152 -0.99 -9.38 8.25
N VAL A 153 -1.27 -9.67 6.98
CA VAL A 153 -0.47 -9.18 5.85
C VAL A 153 -1.31 -8.21 5.03
N PHE A 154 -0.77 -7.02 4.83
CA PHE A 154 -1.36 -5.94 4.04
C PHE A 154 -0.57 -5.78 2.76
N ILE A 155 -1.10 -6.27 1.62
CA ILE A 155 -0.45 -6.16 0.32
C ILE A 155 -0.89 -4.87 -0.37
N HIS A 156 0.06 -4.00 -0.68
CA HIS A 156 -0.23 -2.69 -1.24
C HIS A 156 0.63 -2.38 -2.47
N ASP A 157 0.00 -1.82 -3.49
CA ASP A 157 0.70 -1.31 -4.67
C ASP A 157 1.28 0.08 -4.36
N ALA A 158 2.59 0.26 -4.44
CA ALA A 158 3.26 1.57 -4.27
C ALA A 158 2.71 2.68 -5.19
N ALA A 159 2.06 2.28 -6.28
CA ALA A 159 1.42 3.20 -7.21
C ALA A 159 0.07 3.78 -6.75
N ARG A 160 -0.36 3.52 -5.52
CA ARG A 160 -1.57 4.10 -4.89
C ARG A 160 -1.20 4.95 -3.67
N PRO A 161 -0.71 6.18 -3.85
CA PRO A 161 -0.18 6.97 -2.73
C PRO A 161 -1.26 7.60 -1.84
N PHE A 162 -2.54 7.59 -2.22
CA PHE A 162 -3.59 8.40 -1.60
C PHE A 162 -4.56 7.64 -0.70
N PHE A 163 -4.22 6.44 -0.23
CA PHE A 163 -5.01 5.77 0.79
C PHE A 163 -4.84 6.42 2.17
N THR A 164 -5.86 6.31 3.01
CA THR A 164 -5.87 6.94 4.33
C THR A 164 -5.57 5.95 5.46
N GLU A 165 -5.22 6.47 6.63
CA GLU A 165 -5.12 5.65 7.86
C GLU A 165 -6.49 5.11 8.28
N ASP A 166 -7.59 5.83 8.00
CA ASP A 166 -8.95 5.34 8.24
C ASP A 166 -9.25 4.07 7.45
N LEU A 167 -8.83 4.01 6.19
CA LEU A 167 -8.95 2.79 5.40
C LEU A 167 -8.18 1.62 6.04
N LEU A 168 -6.96 1.86 6.52
CA LEU A 168 -6.17 0.84 7.20
C LEU A 168 -6.87 0.32 8.47
N GLU A 169 -7.43 1.21 9.28
CA GLU A 169 -8.19 0.84 10.50
C GLU A 169 -9.47 0.08 10.16
N ARG A 170 -10.21 0.46 9.12
CA ARG A 170 -11.41 -0.26 8.67
C ARG A 170 -11.09 -1.67 8.20
N LEU A 171 -10.03 -1.82 7.40
CA LEU A 171 -9.52 -3.12 6.94
C LEU A 171 -9.09 -4.00 8.10
N TYR A 172 -8.32 -3.44 9.05
CA TYR A 172 -7.86 -4.15 10.24
C TYR A 172 -9.02 -4.63 11.12
N LYS A 173 -10.00 -3.77 11.37
CA LYS A 173 -11.18 -4.12 12.18
C LYS A 173 -11.98 -5.25 11.53
N GLU A 174 -12.15 -5.23 10.21
CA GLU A 174 -12.88 -6.28 9.51
C GLU A 174 -12.16 -7.63 9.53
N LEU A 175 -10.79 -7.64 9.59
CA LEU A 175 -10.01 -8.87 9.77
C LEU A 175 -10.26 -9.58 11.12
N GLN A 176 -10.88 -8.93 12.10
CA GLN A 176 -11.31 -9.61 13.34
C GLN A 176 -12.45 -10.59 13.09
N TYR A 177 -13.19 -10.42 12.00
CA TYR A 177 -14.39 -11.19 11.64
C TYR A 177 -14.21 -12.00 10.35
N SER A 178 -13.16 -11.71 9.58
CA SER A 178 -12.88 -12.31 8.27
C SER A 178 -11.38 -12.54 8.12
N LYS A 179 -10.98 -13.53 7.32
CA LYS A 179 -9.55 -13.82 7.10
C LYS A 179 -8.98 -13.20 5.84
N ALA A 180 -9.82 -12.61 5.00
CA ALA A 180 -9.46 -11.94 3.78
C ALA A 180 -10.41 -10.76 3.56
N VAL A 181 -9.87 -9.56 3.40
CA VAL A 181 -10.65 -8.32 3.23
C VAL A 181 -10.02 -7.47 2.15
N ILE A 182 -10.86 -6.92 1.27
CA ILE A 182 -10.42 -6.03 0.20
C ILE A 182 -11.27 -4.76 0.16
N PRO A 183 -10.70 -3.60 -0.17
CA PRO A 183 -11.45 -2.40 -0.41
C PRO A 183 -11.88 -2.31 -1.87
N GLY A 184 -13.06 -1.78 -2.12
CA GLY A 184 -13.54 -1.54 -3.47
C GLY A 184 -14.53 -0.39 -3.53
N ILE A 185 -14.57 0.29 -4.68
CA ILE A 185 -15.52 1.35 -4.98
C ILE A 185 -16.53 0.85 -6.01
N PRO A 186 -17.84 1.19 -5.89
CA PRO A 186 -18.83 0.83 -6.88
C PRO A 186 -18.46 1.36 -8.27
N VAL A 187 -18.65 0.55 -9.30
CA VAL A 187 -18.42 0.99 -10.67
C VAL A 187 -19.51 2.00 -11.07
N LYS A 188 -19.09 3.16 -11.57
CA LYS A 188 -19.99 4.26 -11.98
C LYS A 188 -20.47 4.11 -13.43
N ASP A 189 -19.63 3.61 -14.31
CA ASP A 189 -19.91 3.47 -15.73
C ASP A 189 -20.69 2.19 -16.05
N THR A 190 -21.28 2.16 -17.25
CA THR A 190 -21.86 0.93 -17.79
C THR A 190 -20.77 0.02 -18.33
N ILE A 191 -20.64 -1.19 -17.76
CA ILE A 191 -19.66 -2.18 -18.18
C ILE A 191 -20.27 -3.13 -19.21
N LYS A 192 -19.56 -3.29 -20.30
CA LYS A 192 -19.91 -4.24 -21.38
C LYS A 192 -18.89 -5.37 -21.41
N VAL A 193 -19.37 -6.59 -21.67
CA VAL A 193 -18.52 -7.68 -22.10
C VAL A 193 -18.43 -7.61 -23.64
N GLU A 194 -17.20 -7.61 -24.14
CA GLU A 194 -16.91 -7.48 -25.58
C GLU A 194 -16.10 -8.71 -26.04
N ARG A 195 -16.35 -9.13 -27.25
CA ARG A 195 -15.54 -10.12 -27.98
C ARG A 195 -15.46 -9.70 -29.46
N ASP A 196 -14.25 -9.64 -29.98
CA ASP A 196 -13.97 -9.32 -31.39
C ASP A 196 -14.63 -8.00 -31.87
N GLY A 197 -14.66 -6.97 -31.01
CA GLY A 197 -15.28 -5.67 -31.28
C GLY A 197 -16.80 -5.65 -31.13
N ILE A 198 -17.44 -6.78 -30.77
CA ILE A 198 -18.88 -6.91 -30.64
C ILE A 198 -19.27 -6.99 -29.16
N VAL A 199 -20.27 -6.17 -28.78
CA VAL A 199 -20.81 -6.24 -27.41
C VAL A 199 -21.65 -7.51 -27.24
N GLU A 200 -21.22 -8.42 -26.36
CA GLU A 200 -21.97 -9.62 -26.01
C GLU A 200 -23.10 -9.33 -25.01
N LYS A 201 -22.78 -8.59 -23.92
CA LYS A 201 -23.75 -8.27 -22.85
C LYS A 201 -23.32 -7.07 -22.03
N SER A 202 -24.28 -6.52 -21.30
CA SER A 202 -24.05 -5.55 -20.22
C SER A 202 -24.02 -6.27 -18.87
N LEU A 203 -23.11 -5.86 -18.00
CA LEU A 203 -23.10 -6.34 -16.63
C LEU A 203 -23.96 -5.44 -15.71
N ASP A 204 -24.54 -6.02 -14.68
CA ASP A 204 -25.26 -5.24 -13.67
C ASP A 204 -24.26 -4.49 -12.78
N ARG A 205 -24.09 -3.19 -13.03
CA ARG A 205 -23.13 -2.36 -12.30
C ARG A 205 -23.37 -2.29 -10.79
N LYS A 206 -24.58 -2.61 -10.32
CA LYS A 206 -24.89 -2.63 -8.88
C LYS A 206 -24.13 -3.70 -8.12
N THR A 207 -23.64 -4.72 -8.82
CA THR A 207 -22.86 -5.83 -8.25
C THR A 207 -21.37 -5.71 -8.54
N LEU A 208 -20.94 -4.66 -9.25
CA LEU A 208 -19.57 -4.50 -9.70
C LEU A 208 -18.81 -3.47 -8.87
N TYR A 209 -17.61 -3.85 -8.46
CA TYR A 209 -16.70 -3.00 -7.71
C TYR A 209 -15.33 -2.95 -8.36
N ALA A 210 -14.75 -1.76 -8.43
CA ALA A 210 -13.34 -1.58 -8.78
C ALA A 210 -12.52 -1.78 -7.50
N VAL A 211 -11.77 -2.90 -7.47
CA VAL A 211 -10.99 -3.31 -6.29
C VAL A 211 -9.72 -2.47 -6.18
N GLN A 212 -9.37 -2.14 -4.94
CA GLN A 212 -8.20 -1.34 -4.61
C GLN A 212 -7.22 -2.14 -3.74
N THR A 213 -6.11 -1.54 -3.38
CA THR A 213 -5.20 -2.00 -2.32
C THR A 213 -5.08 -0.93 -1.23
N PRO A 214 -4.78 -1.31 0.05
CA PRO A 214 -4.27 -2.60 0.49
C PRO A 214 -5.31 -3.72 0.43
N GLN A 215 -4.91 -4.91 -0.05
CA GLN A 215 -5.64 -6.15 0.14
C GLN A 215 -5.07 -6.84 1.36
N VAL A 216 -5.92 -7.28 2.27
CA VAL A 216 -5.45 -7.67 3.60
C VAL A 216 -5.92 -9.08 3.98
N PHE A 217 -5.01 -9.83 4.59
CA PHE A 217 -5.21 -11.26 4.81
C PHE A 217 -4.63 -11.72 6.14
N ASP A 218 -5.23 -12.77 6.68
CA ASP A 218 -4.54 -13.68 7.59
C ASP A 218 -3.37 -14.31 6.84
N PHE A 219 -2.16 -14.25 7.39
CA PHE A 219 -0.97 -14.79 6.72
C PHE A 219 -1.12 -16.25 6.32
N GLN A 220 -1.67 -17.09 7.22
CA GLN A 220 -1.81 -18.52 6.97
C GLN A 220 -2.76 -18.84 5.81
N VAL A 221 -3.81 -18.01 5.64
CA VAL A 221 -4.75 -18.16 4.53
C VAL A 221 -4.06 -17.81 3.22
N LEU A 222 -3.42 -16.64 3.17
CA LEU A 222 -2.73 -16.19 1.97
C LEU A 222 -1.58 -17.13 1.57
N SER A 223 -0.72 -17.51 2.54
CA SER A 223 0.42 -18.40 2.30
C SER A 223 -0.03 -19.76 1.75
N ARG A 224 -1.10 -20.37 2.31
CA ARG A 224 -1.64 -21.63 1.79
C ARG A 224 -2.22 -21.51 0.39
N ALA A 225 -2.95 -20.42 0.10
CA ALA A 225 -3.47 -20.15 -1.23
C ALA A 225 -2.32 -20.03 -2.25
N PHE A 226 -1.28 -19.29 -1.93
CA PHE A 226 -0.10 -19.15 -2.77
C PHE A 226 0.66 -20.47 -2.96
N LYS A 227 0.84 -21.27 -1.91
CA LYS A 227 1.45 -22.61 -2.01
C LYS A 227 0.67 -23.55 -2.95
N SER A 228 -0.65 -23.41 -3.01
CA SER A 228 -1.51 -24.18 -3.91
C SER A 228 -1.49 -23.61 -5.35
N PHE A 229 -1.35 -22.30 -5.51
CA PHE A 229 -1.31 -21.59 -6.78
C PHE A 229 0.03 -21.79 -7.53
N LEU A 230 1.17 -21.60 -6.84
CA LEU A 230 2.49 -21.53 -7.47
C LEU A 230 2.84 -22.74 -8.36
N PRO A 231 2.53 -24.01 -8.01
CA PRO A 231 2.76 -25.14 -8.90
C PRO A 231 1.94 -25.08 -10.21
N ARG A 232 0.86 -24.31 -10.23
CA ARG A 232 -0.07 -24.14 -11.35
C ARG A 232 -0.01 -22.78 -12.00
N ARG A 233 0.96 -21.92 -11.64
CA ARG A 233 1.04 -20.52 -12.05
C ARG A 233 0.99 -20.31 -13.56
N GLU A 234 1.59 -21.20 -14.35
CA GLU A 234 1.61 -21.09 -15.81
C GLU A 234 0.20 -21.22 -16.44
N GLU A 235 -0.70 -21.99 -15.82
CA GLU A 235 -2.09 -22.12 -16.26
C GLU A 235 -2.93 -20.87 -15.94
N TRP A 236 -2.48 -20.07 -14.96
CA TRP A 236 -3.26 -19.01 -14.35
C TRP A 236 -2.67 -17.61 -14.53
N LYS A 237 -1.41 -17.47 -14.96
CA LYS A 237 -0.70 -16.18 -15.02
C LYS A 237 -1.44 -15.08 -15.79
N ASP A 238 -2.15 -15.44 -16.88
CA ASP A 238 -2.91 -14.49 -17.69
C ASP A 238 -4.30 -14.16 -17.09
N LYS A 239 -4.73 -14.90 -16.06
CA LYS A 239 -6.04 -14.75 -15.42
C LYS A 239 -5.93 -14.01 -14.09
N ILE A 240 -4.88 -14.27 -13.31
CA ILE A 240 -4.70 -13.68 -11.97
C ILE A 240 -4.36 -12.20 -12.10
N THR A 241 -5.21 -11.37 -11.54
CA THR A 241 -5.07 -9.90 -11.57
C THR A 241 -4.69 -9.29 -10.23
N ASP A 242 -5.05 -9.98 -9.12
CA ASP A 242 -4.75 -9.54 -7.76
C ASP A 242 -4.60 -10.72 -6.78
N ASP A 243 -4.30 -10.43 -5.50
CA ASP A 243 -4.06 -11.44 -4.49
C ASP A 243 -5.37 -12.09 -4.01
N ALA A 244 -6.45 -11.32 -4.02
CA ALA A 244 -7.77 -11.78 -3.67
C ALA A 244 -8.20 -12.93 -4.59
N MET A 245 -7.98 -12.80 -5.89
CA MET A 245 -8.31 -13.84 -6.85
C MET A 245 -7.55 -15.16 -6.60
N ILE A 246 -6.30 -15.09 -6.11
CA ILE A 246 -5.57 -16.28 -5.69
C ILE A 246 -6.26 -16.95 -4.50
N VAL A 247 -6.72 -16.15 -3.53
CA VAL A 247 -7.47 -16.68 -2.38
C VAL A 247 -8.83 -17.26 -2.81
N GLU A 248 -9.54 -16.61 -3.73
CA GLU A 248 -10.82 -17.10 -4.28
C GLU A 248 -10.68 -18.47 -4.94
N GLU A 249 -9.66 -18.64 -5.79
CA GLU A 249 -9.50 -19.84 -6.62
C GLU A 249 -8.77 -20.98 -5.88
N PHE A 250 -7.87 -20.66 -4.95
CA PHE A 250 -6.98 -21.66 -4.31
C PHE A 250 -7.22 -21.85 -2.82
N SER A 251 -8.31 -21.27 -2.28
CA SER A 251 -8.72 -21.50 -0.90
C SER A 251 -10.25 -21.69 -0.80
N LYS A 252 -10.74 -21.97 0.43
CA LYS A 252 -12.18 -22.01 0.73
C LYS A 252 -12.65 -20.77 1.49
N GLU A 253 -11.75 -19.83 1.71
CA GLU A 253 -12.06 -18.62 2.49
C GLU A 253 -12.87 -17.65 1.64
N ARG A 254 -13.85 -17.01 2.30
CA ARG A 254 -14.63 -15.96 1.67
C ARG A 254 -13.92 -14.62 1.84
N ILE A 255 -13.90 -13.84 0.78
CA ILE A 255 -13.32 -12.51 0.81
C ILE A 255 -14.40 -11.49 1.16
N ARG A 256 -14.13 -10.69 2.17
CA ARG A 256 -14.99 -9.58 2.56
C ARG A 256 -14.62 -8.34 1.74
N LEU A 257 -15.61 -7.75 1.10
CA LEU A 257 -15.48 -6.47 0.42
C LEU A 257 -15.96 -5.37 1.35
N ILE A 258 -15.15 -4.32 1.54
CA ILE A 258 -15.54 -3.11 2.26
C ILE A 258 -15.47 -1.88 1.35
N ALA A 259 -16.07 -0.78 1.78
CA ALA A 259 -15.99 0.48 1.03
C ALA A 259 -14.54 0.96 0.94
N GLY A 260 -14.06 1.13 -0.28
CA GLY A 260 -12.79 1.77 -0.61
C GLY A 260 -12.86 3.30 -0.55
N GLU A 261 -11.88 3.95 -1.14
CA GLU A 261 -11.78 5.41 -1.20
C GLU A 261 -11.62 5.87 -2.65
N GLU A 262 -12.44 6.81 -3.09
CA GLU A 262 -12.39 7.31 -4.48
C GLU A 262 -11.04 7.96 -4.79
N GLU A 263 -10.39 8.53 -3.79
CA GLU A 263 -9.09 9.16 -3.93
C GLU A 263 -7.92 8.17 -3.96
N ASN A 264 -8.13 6.92 -3.54
CA ASN A 264 -7.12 5.86 -3.58
C ASN A 264 -6.94 5.31 -5.00
N ILE A 265 -6.66 6.21 -5.93
CA ILE A 265 -6.44 5.88 -7.34
C ILE A 265 -5.08 5.19 -7.54
N LYS A 266 -5.00 4.37 -8.58
CA LYS A 266 -3.73 3.76 -9.02
C LYS A 266 -3.13 4.59 -10.14
N ILE A 267 -1.94 5.10 -9.93
CA ILE A 267 -1.18 5.81 -10.97
C ILE A 267 -0.70 4.79 -12.01
N THR A 268 -1.25 4.85 -13.22
CA THR A 268 -1.00 3.87 -14.28
C THR A 268 -0.62 4.48 -15.62
N VAL A 269 -1.08 5.68 -15.89
CA VAL A 269 -0.85 6.42 -17.13
C VAL A 269 -0.42 7.86 -16.84
N LYS A 270 0.13 8.57 -17.84
CA LYS A 270 0.63 9.95 -17.69
C LYS A 270 -0.47 10.92 -17.25
N GLU A 271 -1.69 10.69 -17.67
CA GLU A 271 -2.87 11.50 -17.35
C GLU A 271 -3.13 11.51 -15.84
N ASP A 272 -2.87 10.39 -15.14
CA ASP A 272 -3.03 10.27 -13.70
C ASP A 272 -2.09 11.22 -12.93
N LEU A 273 -0.98 11.65 -13.56
CA LEU A 273 -0.04 12.60 -12.95
C LEU A 273 -0.66 13.99 -12.68
N ARG A 274 -1.76 14.34 -13.35
CA ARG A 274 -2.50 15.57 -13.06
C ARG A 274 -3.10 15.54 -11.66
N PHE A 275 -3.62 14.38 -11.25
CA PHE A 275 -4.11 14.19 -9.89
C PHE A 275 -3.03 14.39 -8.83
N LEU A 276 -1.77 14.01 -9.12
CA LEU A 276 -0.66 14.23 -8.19
C LEU A 276 -0.47 15.71 -7.90
N LYS A 277 -0.61 16.60 -8.89
CA LYS A 277 -0.44 18.04 -8.73
C LYS A 277 -1.59 18.70 -7.99
N GLU A 278 -2.82 18.26 -8.21
CA GLU A 278 -4.03 18.83 -7.61
C GLU A 278 -4.25 18.37 -6.17
N LYS A 279 -4.04 17.09 -5.89
CA LYS A 279 -4.26 16.47 -4.57
C LYS A 279 -3.12 16.67 -3.59
N HIS A 280 -1.95 17.05 -4.08
CA HIS A 280 -0.75 17.30 -3.30
C HIS A 280 -0.98 18.10 -2.00
N LYS A 281 -1.72 19.20 -2.08
CA LYS A 281 -1.93 20.11 -0.94
C LYS A 281 -2.77 19.52 0.20
N ASN A 282 -3.63 18.55 -0.11
CA ASN A 282 -4.61 18.01 0.84
C ASN A 282 -4.13 16.73 1.54
N PHE A 283 -3.31 15.91 0.85
CA PHE A 283 -2.88 14.60 1.36
C PHE A 283 -1.51 14.63 2.05
N PHE A 284 -0.65 15.53 1.63
CA PHE A 284 0.71 15.66 2.18
C PHE A 284 0.94 17.13 2.56
N PRO A 285 0.51 17.54 3.75
CA PRO A 285 0.76 18.88 4.27
C PRO A 285 2.22 19.01 4.71
N PHE A 286 3.14 18.98 3.76
CA PHE A 286 4.58 19.19 4.01
C PHE A 286 4.98 20.63 3.75
#